data_ccc810ba52ddbe8c8437251526b0d5f4
#
_entry.id   ccc810ba52ddbe8c8437251526b0d5f4
#
_cell.length_a   1.000
_cell.length_b   1.000
_cell.length_c   1.000
_cell.angle_alpha   90.00
_cell.angle_beta   90.00
_cell.angle_gamma   90.00
#
_symmetry.space_group_name_H-M   'P 1'
#
loop_
_entity.id
_entity.type
_entity.pdbx_description
1 polymer ?
#
loop_
_entity_poly.entity_id
_entity_poly.type
_entity_poly.pdbx_seq_one_letter_code
_entity_poly.pdbx_strand_id
1 'polypeptide(L)'
;MLDSEKIGLVETYVCRYNAFDVSGMLALLDDDVVFENESNGEITARSDGKAEFESLASESVKIFSVRQQVVTAIEMSERAATVSIDYTGTLAIDLPNGLRAGQVLELKGQTYFEFQNGKISHIKDVS
;
A
#
# COMPACT_ATOMS: atom_id res chain seq x y z
N MET A 1 -15.87 9.57 -10.74
CA MET A 1 -15.12 10.22 -9.63
C MET A 1 -14.30 11.38 -10.17
N LEU A 2 -14.27 12.47 -9.42
CA LEU A 2 -13.39 13.59 -9.72
C LEU A 2 -11.95 13.24 -9.39
N ASP A 3 -10.99 13.86 -10.07
CA ASP A 3 -9.57 13.67 -9.76
C ASP A 3 -9.24 14.04 -8.32
N SER A 4 -9.86 15.11 -7.79
CA SER A 4 -9.69 15.51 -6.39
C SER A 4 -10.15 14.43 -5.39
N GLU A 5 -11.21 13.70 -5.72
CA GLU A 5 -11.69 12.58 -4.90
C GLU A 5 -10.72 11.40 -4.92
N LYS A 6 -10.19 11.07 -6.10
CA LYS A 6 -9.19 10.01 -6.25
C LYS A 6 -7.89 10.35 -5.50
N ILE A 7 -7.42 11.57 -5.65
CA ILE A 7 -6.24 12.05 -4.91
C ILE A 7 -6.48 11.99 -3.40
N GLY A 8 -7.65 12.40 -2.94
CA GLY A 8 -8.02 12.33 -1.54
C GLY A 8 -8.00 10.92 -0.98
N LEU A 9 -8.50 9.94 -1.75
CA LEU A 9 -8.44 8.52 -1.36
C LEU A 9 -7.00 8.02 -1.25
N VAL A 10 -6.15 8.36 -2.23
CA VAL A 10 -4.73 7.97 -2.22
C VAL A 10 -4.02 8.56 -1.00
N GLU A 11 -4.18 9.85 -0.77
CA GLU A 11 -3.52 10.55 0.35
C GLU A 11 -3.98 9.99 1.70
N THR A 12 -5.27 9.74 1.83
CA THR A 12 -5.84 9.16 3.06
C THR A 12 -5.33 7.74 3.28
N TYR A 13 -5.29 6.92 2.22
CA TYR A 13 -4.75 5.56 2.29
C TYR A 13 -3.30 5.56 2.77
N VAL A 14 -2.46 6.41 2.18
CA VAL A 14 -1.04 6.53 2.58
C VAL A 14 -0.91 6.99 4.03
N CYS A 15 -1.71 7.96 4.45
CA CYS A 15 -1.73 8.43 5.83
C CYS A 15 -2.09 7.30 6.82
N ARG A 16 -3.13 6.52 6.50
CA ARG A 16 -3.54 5.36 7.33
C ARG A 16 -2.47 4.28 7.37
N TYR A 17 -1.86 3.99 6.22
CA TYR A 17 -0.75 3.05 6.14
C TYR A 17 0.40 3.46 7.07
N ASN A 18 0.83 4.72 6.98
CA ASN A 18 1.93 5.25 7.81
C ASN A 18 1.60 5.20 9.30
N ALA A 19 0.32 5.31 9.66
CA ALA A 19 -0.15 5.26 11.03
C ALA A 19 -0.43 3.84 11.54
N PHE A 20 -0.18 2.80 10.73
CA PHE A 20 -0.51 1.41 11.06
C PHE A 20 -2.02 1.20 11.30
N ASP A 21 -2.86 2.03 10.70
CA ASP A 21 -4.31 2.02 10.88
C ASP A 21 -4.99 1.13 9.84
N VAL A 22 -4.98 -0.18 10.08
CA VAL A 22 -5.57 -1.17 9.17
C VAL A 22 -7.06 -0.94 8.99
N SER A 23 -7.80 -0.67 10.05
CA SER A 23 -9.24 -0.38 9.96
C SER A 23 -9.52 0.86 9.11
N GLY A 24 -8.70 1.91 9.26
CA GLY A 24 -8.81 3.11 8.45
C GLY A 24 -8.52 2.86 6.97
N MET A 25 -7.57 1.97 6.67
CA MET A 25 -7.30 1.55 5.30
C MET A 25 -8.50 0.81 4.72
N LEU A 26 -9.05 -0.17 5.45
CA LEU A 26 -10.19 -0.97 5.00
C LEU A 26 -11.42 -0.12 4.66
N ALA A 27 -11.63 0.97 5.41
CA ALA A 27 -12.75 1.86 5.17
C ALA A 27 -12.72 2.54 3.79
N LEU A 28 -11.56 2.59 3.15
CA LEU A 28 -11.36 3.21 1.83
C LEU A 28 -11.51 2.21 0.68
N LEU A 29 -11.62 0.92 0.98
CA LEU A 29 -11.54 -0.16 -0.01
C LEU A 29 -12.91 -0.67 -0.40
N ASP A 30 -13.04 -1.05 -1.67
CA ASP A 30 -14.19 -1.82 -2.16
C ASP A 30 -14.16 -3.22 -1.54
N ASP A 31 -15.33 -3.82 -1.33
CA ASP A 31 -15.44 -5.16 -0.72
C ASP A 31 -14.66 -6.22 -1.51
N ASP A 32 -14.58 -6.07 -2.83
CA ASP A 32 -13.90 -6.99 -3.74
C ASP A 32 -12.48 -6.52 -4.09
N VAL A 33 -11.87 -5.67 -3.28
CA VAL A 33 -10.54 -5.12 -3.54
C VAL A 33 -9.51 -6.21 -3.84
N VAL A 34 -8.69 -5.98 -4.86
CA VAL A 34 -7.55 -6.83 -5.18
C VAL A 34 -6.27 -6.09 -4.82
N PHE A 35 -5.42 -6.73 -4.06
CA PHE A 35 -4.10 -6.21 -3.73
C PHE A 35 -3.01 -7.14 -4.28
N GLU A 36 -1.97 -6.55 -4.85
CA GLU A 36 -0.80 -7.28 -5.34
C GLU A 36 0.47 -6.53 -4.96
N ASN A 37 1.52 -7.27 -4.66
CA ASN A 37 2.87 -6.73 -4.53
C ASN A 37 3.76 -7.39 -5.55
N GLU A 38 4.45 -6.59 -6.34
CA GLU A 38 5.40 -7.05 -7.35
C GLU A 38 6.80 -6.55 -6.99
N SER A 39 7.74 -7.48 -6.90
CA SER A 39 9.15 -7.16 -6.65
C SER A 39 10.00 -7.84 -7.71
N ASN A 40 10.86 -7.08 -8.39
CA ASN A 40 11.75 -7.59 -9.44
C ASN A 40 10.98 -8.36 -10.55
N GLY A 41 9.78 -7.89 -10.91
CA GLY A 41 8.97 -8.48 -11.96
C GLY A 41 8.14 -9.69 -11.52
N GLU A 42 8.17 -10.07 -10.25
CA GLU A 42 7.42 -11.21 -9.73
C GLU A 42 6.37 -10.75 -8.71
N ILE A 43 5.18 -11.35 -8.79
CA ILE A 43 4.14 -11.13 -7.78
C ILE A 43 4.51 -11.93 -6.54
N THR A 44 4.80 -11.22 -5.45
CA THR A 44 5.24 -11.83 -4.19
C THR A 44 4.13 -11.95 -3.16
N ALA A 45 3.03 -11.21 -3.36
CA ALA A 45 1.85 -11.29 -2.49
C ALA A 45 0.62 -10.90 -3.30
N ARG A 46 -0.52 -11.51 -2.97
CA ARG A 46 -1.82 -11.19 -3.54
C ARG A 46 -2.91 -11.47 -2.52
N SER A 47 -3.90 -10.59 -2.48
CA SER A 47 -5.13 -10.83 -1.72
C SER A 47 -6.35 -10.45 -2.56
N ASP A 48 -7.44 -11.19 -2.38
CA ASP A 48 -8.71 -10.96 -3.04
C ASP A 48 -9.77 -10.72 -1.97
N GLY A 49 -10.40 -9.54 -1.97
CA GLY A 49 -11.41 -9.13 -1.02
C GLY A 49 -10.84 -8.54 0.26
N LYS A 50 -11.71 -7.84 1.02
CA LYS A 50 -11.31 -7.14 2.24
C LYS A 50 -10.77 -8.06 3.33
N ALA A 51 -11.35 -9.25 3.50
CA ALA A 51 -10.92 -10.17 4.57
C ALA A 51 -9.49 -10.63 4.37
N GLU A 52 -9.11 -11.00 3.15
CA GLU A 52 -7.74 -11.40 2.82
C GLU A 52 -6.79 -10.21 2.93
N PHE A 53 -7.21 -9.03 2.46
CA PHE A 53 -6.41 -7.81 2.63
C PHE A 53 -6.14 -7.51 4.10
N GLU A 54 -7.15 -7.61 4.95
CA GLU A 54 -7.00 -7.37 6.39
C GLU A 54 -5.98 -8.31 7.02
N SER A 55 -6.02 -9.59 6.68
CA SER A 55 -5.05 -10.56 7.16
C SER A 55 -3.63 -10.20 6.73
N LEU A 56 -3.45 -9.88 5.47
CA LEU A 56 -2.14 -9.50 4.91
C LEU A 56 -1.62 -8.20 5.53
N ALA A 57 -2.48 -7.19 5.66
CA ALA A 57 -2.12 -5.90 6.24
C ALA A 57 -1.77 -6.02 7.72
N SER A 58 -2.51 -6.84 8.46
CA SER A 58 -2.26 -7.08 9.89
C SER A 58 -0.92 -7.78 10.12
N GLU A 59 -0.53 -8.71 9.25
CA GLU A 59 0.80 -9.33 9.31
C GLU A 59 1.89 -8.31 8.96
N SER A 60 1.67 -7.46 7.97
CA SER A 60 2.62 -6.43 7.58
C SER A 60 2.92 -5.43 8.70
N VAL A 61 1.92 -5.09 9.51
CA VAL A 61 2.09 -4.18 10.66
C VAL A 61 3.12 -4.72 11.66
N LYS A 62 3.21 -6.03 11.81
CA LYS A 62 4.14 -6.66 12.76
C LYS A 62 5.60 -6.61 12.30
N ILE A 63 5.84 -6.38 11.03
CA ILE A 63 7.18 -6.39 10.42
C ILE A 63 7.94 -5.11 10.71
N PHE A 64 7.25 -3.99 10.83
CA PHE A 64 7.86 -2.68 10.98
C PHE A 64 7.53 -2.04 12.33
N SER A 65 8.53 -1.38 12.94
CA SER A 65 8.30 -0.51 14.11
C SER A 65 7.96 0.92 13.68
N VAL A 66 8.53 1.36 12.55
CA VAL A 66 8.23 2.64 11.91
C VAL A 66 8.17 2.39 10.41
N ARG A 67 7.21 3.00 9.74
CA ARG A 67 7.15 2.96 8.27
C ARG A 67 6.56 4.24 7.72
N GLN A 68 7.05 4.67 6.57
CA GLN A 68 6.58 5.88 5.92
C GLN A 68 6.62 5.73 4.41
N GLN A 69 5.49 5.97 3.78
CA GLN A 69 5.39 6.23 2.35
C GLN A 69 5.30 7.72 2.14
N VAL A 70 6.12 8.25 1.23
CA VAL A 70 6.05 9.65 0.81
C VAL A 70 5.70 9.68 -0.67
N VAL A 71 4.56 10.28 -0.99
CA VAL A 71 4.13 10.45 -2.38
C VAL A 71 4.96 11.55 -3.04
N THR A 72 5.67 11.22 -4.10
CA THR A 72 6.52 12.17 -4.83
C THR A 72 5.90 12.64 -6.14
N ALA A 73 5.00 11.84 -6.74
CA ALA A 73 4.29 12.20 -7.96
C ALA A 73 3.02 11.37 -8.09
N ILE A 74 2.00 11.93 -8.72
CA ILE A 74 0.75 11.22 -9.03
C ILE A 74 0.41 11.48 -10.49
N GLU A 75 0.23 10.39 -11.25
CA GLU A 75 -0.31 10.44 -12.61
C GLU A 75 -1.74 9.90 -12.59
N MET A 76 -2.68 10.73 -13.03
CA MET A 76 -4.10 10.37 -13.03
C MET A 76 -4.53 9.88 -14.40
N SER A 77 -5.41 8.88 -14.40
CA SER A 77 -6.19 8.49 -15.56
C SER A 77 -7.66 8.43 -15.18
N GLU A 78 -8.55 8.07 -16.11
CA GLU A 78 -9.99 8.13 -15.86
C GLU A 78 -10.42 7.29 -14.65
N ARG A 79 -9.86 6.09 -14.49
CA ARG A 79 -10.25 5.14 -13.43
C ARG A 79 -9.11 4.73 -12.51
N ALA A 80 -7.95 5.33 -12.67
CA ALA A 80 -6.75 4.87 -11.99
C ALA A 80 -5.83 6.02 -11.63
N ALA A 81 -4.87 5.72 -10.77
CA ALA A 81 -3.77 6.61 -10.45
C ALA A 81 -2.50 5.79 -10.32
N THR A 82 -1.40 6.29 -10.88
CA THR A 82 -0.07 5.74 -10.66
C THR A 82 0.69 6.71 -9.76
N VAL A 83 1.15 6.22 -8.63
CA VAL A 83 1.72 7.03 -7.56
C VAL A 83 3.16 6.62 -7.35
N SER A 84 4.08 7.60 -7.50
CA SER A 84 5.49 7.38 -7.20
C SER A 84 5.72 7.58 -5.71
N ILE A 85 6.44 6.65 -5.09
CA ILE A 85 6.60 6.60 -3.63
C ILE A 85 8.05 6.41 -3.26
N ASP A 86 8.51 7.22 -2.30
CA ASP A 86 9.73 6.98 -1.54
C ASP A 86 9.31 6.30 -0.23
N TYR A 87 9.85 5.11 0.02
CA TYR A 87 9.50 4.29 1.17
C TYR A 87 10.66 4.20 2.14
N THR A 88 10.38 4.37 3.43
CA THR A 88 11.33 4.14 4.51
C THR A 88 10.64 3.29 5.57
N GLY A 89 11.29 2.24 6.01
CA GLY A 89 10.76 1.39 7.07
C GLY A 89 11.86 0.86 7.96
N THR A 90 11.60 0.84 9.27
CA THR A 90 12.50 0.23 10.24
C THR A 90 11.91 -1.11 10.66
N LEU A 91 12.70 -2.18 10.53
CA LEU A 91 12.24 -3.53 10.86
C LEU A 91 12.06 -3.69 12.37
N ALA A 92 10.95 -4.32 12.75
CA ALA A 92 10.66 -4.70 14.15
C ALA A 92 11.11 -6.13 14.45
N ILE A 93 11.31 -6.96 13.42
CA ILE A 93 11.66 -8.38 13.53
C ILE A 93 12.78 -8.74 12.57
N ASP A 94 13.45 -9.85 12.81
CA ASP A 94 14.38 -10.44 11.87
C ASP A 94 13.61 -11.13 10.74
N LEU A 95 14.10 -10.98 9.50
CA LEU A 95 13.50 -11.62 8.33
C LEU A 95 14.35 -12.80 7.86
N PRO A 96 13.74 -13.80 7.18
CA PRO A 96 14.46 -14.99 6.70
C PRO A 96 15.58 -14.70 5.72
N ASN A 97 15.53 -13.55 5.02
CA ASN A 97 16.51 -13.15 4.00
C ASN A 97 17.77 -12.50 4.58
N GLY A 98 17.97 -12.56 5.90
CA GLY A 98 19.14 -12.01 6.58
C GLY A 98 19.00 -10.58 7.07
N LEU A 99 17.89 -9.91 6.78
CA LEU A 99 17.59 -8.58 7.33
C LEU A 99 17.17 -8.72 8.79
N ARG A 100 17.63 -7.78 9.63
CA ARG A 100 17.44 -7.87 11.08
C ARG A 100 16.62 -6.73 11.64
N ALA A 101 15.98 -6.99 12.78
CA ALA A 101 15.29 -5.96 13.56
C ALA A 101 16.19 -4.76 13.79
N GLY A 102 15.64 -3.56 13.63
CA GLY A 102 16.35 -2.29 13.77
C GLY A 102 16.98 -1.77 12.48
N GLN A 103 17.08 -2.59 11.43
CA GLN A 103 17.58 -2.12 10.14
C GLN A 103 16.55 -1.23 9.46
N VAL A 104 17.03 -0.18 8.78
CA VAL A 104 16.21 0.74 8.00
C VAL A 104 16.28 0.34 6.53
N LEU A 105 15.10 0.17 5.93
CA LEU A 105 14.96 -0.08 4.50
C LEU A 105 14.56 1.22 3.81
N GLU A 106 15.23 1.53 2.71
CA GLU A 106 14.89 2.67 1.85
C GLU A 106 14.65 2.14 0.45
N LEU A 107 13.44 2.34 -0.05
CA LEU A 107 13.02 1.83 -1.35
C LEU A 107 12.34 2.93 -2.15
N LYS A 108 12.45 2.83 -3.47
CA LYS A 108 11.67 3.65 -4.40
C LYS A 108 10.80 2.72 -5.22
N GLY A 109 9.53 3.08 -5.37
CA GLY A 109 8.60 2.27 -6.12
C GLY A 109 7.42 3.07 -6.59
N GLN A 110 6.46 2.35 -7.14
CA GLN A 110 5.20 2.92 -7.59
C GLN A 110 4.05 2.08 -7.05
N THR A 111 2.93 2.74 -6.76
CA THR A 111 1.69 2.07 -6.45
C THR A 111 0.65 2.46 -7.49
N TYR A 112 0.03 1.46 -8.09
CA TYR A 112 -1.07 1.61 -9.01
C TYR A 112 -2.38 1.40 -8.25
N PHE A 113 -3.30 2.37 -8.39
CA PHE A 113 -4.63 2.30 -7.78
C PHE A 113 -5.69 2.32 -8.86
N GLU A 114 -6.70 1.47 -8.72
CA GLU A 114 -7.96 1.60 -9.47
C GLU A 114 -9.09 1.93 -8.51
N PHE A 115 -10.10 2.61 -9.04
CA PHE A 115 -11.23 3.11 -8.24
C PHE A 115 -12.54 2.62 -8.84
N GLN A 116 -13.48 2.26 -7.97
CA GLN A 116 -14.81 1.84 -8.35
C GLN A 116 -15.80 2.18 -7.24
N ASN A 117 -16.95 2.73 -7.61
CA ASN A 117 -18.02 3.05 -6.64
C ASN A 117 -17.56 3.96 -5.50
N GLY A 118 -16.67 4.91 -5.78
CA GLY A 118 -16.16 5.82 -4.76
C GLY A 118 -15.15 5.21 -3.80
N LYS A 119 -14.62 4.03 -4.10
CA LYS A 119 -13.66 3.28 -3.28
C LYS A 119 -12.47 2.84 -4.10
N ILE A 120 -11.43 2.39 -3.42
CA ILE A 120 -10.26 1.78 -4.05
C ILE A 120 -10.59 0.31 -4.33
N SER A 121 -10.51 -0.09 -5.60
CA SER A 121 -10.85 -1.45 -6.05
C SER A 121 -9.63 -2.31 -6.37
N HIS A 122 -8.48 -1.71 -6.63
CA HIS A 122 -7.24 -2.43 -6.92
C HIS A 122 -6.05 -1.62 -6.42
N ILE A 123 -5.11 -2.30 -5.81
CA ILE A 123 -3.84 -1.73 -5.36
C ILE A 123 -2.73 -2.67 -5.83
N LYS A 124 -1.75 -2.14 -6.55
CA LYS A 124 -0.58 -2.90 -6.96
C LYS A 124 0.68 -2.12 -6.60
N ASP A 125 1.43 -2.63 -5.64
CA ASP A 125 2.72 -2.07 -5.25
C ASP A 125 3.81 -2.70 -6.14
N VAL A 126 4.65 -1.87 -6.74
CA VAL A 126 5.74 -2.29 -7.62
C VAL A 126 7.04 -1.70 -7.11
N SER A 127 8.02 -2.56 -6.91
CA SER A 127 9.35 -2.15 -6.46
C SER A 127 10.49 -2.91 -7.14
#